data_014b18c200fc8989fd0276124516df2c
#
_entry.id   014b18c200fc8989fd0276124516df2c
#
_cell.length_a   1.000
_cell.length_b   1.000
_cell.length_c   1.000
_cell.angle_alpha   90.00
_cell.angle_beta   90.00
_cell.angle_gamma   90.00
#
_symmetry.space_group_name_H-M   'P 1'
#
loop_
_entity.id
_entity.type
_entity.pdbx_description
1 polymer ?
#
loop_
_entity_poly.entity_id
_entity_poly.type
_entity_poly.pdbx_seq_one_letter_code
_entity_poly.pdbx_strand_id
1 'polypeptide(L)'
;NMLDYSRVNFNKALRTSVKKAFHISSKYPLVKLASVCDLNTSKTEIHDTPDDLLVSFIDMASVSSEGFIERKVDRPYGEVCNGGYTYFAEGDFIIAKITPCMENGKCAIAEGLTNGIGFGSSEFHTFRCHASEILTKFLFLLLNQTTVRKAAEDAMTGASGHRRVPAAFYEEMLIPVPPIPVQQQVIDECAKIDEEYNATRMSIETYRQ
;
A
#
# COMPACT_ATOMS: atom_id res chain seq x y z
N ASN A 1 17.97 48.36 8.56
CA ASN A 1 17.89 46.96 8.98
C ASN A 1 18.04 46.06 7.76
N MET A 2 19.30 45.81 7.42
CA MET A 2 19.66 44.80 6.43
C MET A 2 19.35 43.44 7.06
N LEU A 3 18.40 42.72 6.52
CA LEU A 3 18.15 41.33 6.85
C LEU A 3 19.39 40.51 6.43
N ASP A 4 20.09 39.95 7.39
CA ASP A 4 21.24 39.07 7.17
C ASP A 4 20.73 37.71 6.64
N TYR A 5 20.69 37.57 5.31
CA TYR A 5 20.39 36.31 4.63
C TYR A 5 21.65 35.46 4.57
N SER A 6 22.21 35.09 5.72
CA SER A 6 23.28 34.12 5.73
C SER A 6 22.76 32.78 5.20
N ARG A 7 23.60 32.07 4.42
CA ARG A 7 23.30 30.75 3.87
C ARG A 7 22.85 29.74 4.94
N VAL A 8 23.28 29.97 6.20
CA VAL A 8 22.91 29.19 7.37
C VAL A 8 21.44 29.45 7.77
N ASN A 9 20.99 30.69 7.73
CA ASN A 9 19.60 31.06 8.07
C ASN A 9 18.63 30.62 6.98
N PHE A 10 19.02 30.70 5.71
CA PHE A 10 18.24 30.18 4.58
C PHE A 10 18.08 28.66 4.67
N ASN A 11 19.15 27.92 4.92
CA ASN A 11 19.10 26.47 5.11
C ASN A 11 18.33 26.06 6.37
N LYS A 12 18.36 26.87 7.43
CA LYS A 12 17.56 26.65 8.64
C LYS A 12 16.09 26.92 8.36
N ALA A 13 15.74 27.97 7.63
CA ALA A 13 14.37 28.26 7.20
C ALA A 13 13.82 27.18 6.27
N LEU A 14 14.63 26.60 5.36
CA LEU A 14 14.24 25.45 4.54
C LEU A 14 14.05 24.17 5.36
N ARG A 15 14.84 23.97 6.42
CA ARG A 15 14.68 22.82 7.33
C ARG A 15 13.53 23.00 8.33
N THR A 16 13.16 24.22 8.64
CA THR A 16 12.03 24.59 9.51
C THR A 16 10.75 24.95 8.74
N SER A 17 10.75 24.85 7.40
CA SER A 17 9.48 24.74 6.68
C SER A 17 8.81 23.47 7.21
N VAL A 18 7.94 23.67 8.18
CA VAL A 18 7.12 22.61 8.79
C VAL A 18 6.45 21.91 7.62
N LYS A 19 6.91 20.70 7.27
CA LYS A 19 6.17 19.84 6.35
C LYS A 19 4.77 19.83 6.91
N LYS A 20 3.82 20.41 6.18
CA LYS A 20 2.42 20.43 6.60
C LYS A 20 2.09 18.96 6.89
N ALA A 21 1.88 18.63 8.16
CA ALA A 21 1.58 17.26 8.54
C ALA A 21 0.41 16.79 7.69
N PHE A 22 0.56 15.68 6.99
CA PHE A 22 -0.52 15.08 6.22
C PHE A 22 -1.68 14.84 7.17
N HIS A 23 -2.85 15.37 6.83
CA HIS A 23 -4.04 15.28 7.66
C HIS A 23 -5.23 14.90 6.79
N ILE A 24 -5.92 13.83 7.19
CA ILE A 24 -7.19 13.42 6.59
C ILE A 24 -8.30 14.08 7.40
N SER A 25 -9.11 14.93 6.74
CA SER A 25 -10.31 15.49 7.36
C SER A 25 -11.43 14.44 7.36
N SER A 26 -12.02 14.17 8.52
CA SER A 26 -13.09 13.19 8.66
C SER A 26 -14.04 13.54 9.80
N LYS A 27 -15.32 13.16 9.66
CA LYS A 27 -16.31 13.16 10.75
C LYS A 27 -16.18 11.96 11.71
N TYR A 28 -15.39 10.96 11.32
CA TYR A 28 -15.13 9.78 12.15
C TYR A 28 -13.83 9.94 12.94
N PRO A 29 -13.70 9.25 14.07
CA PRO A 29 -12.47 9.27 14.86
C PRO A 29 -11.27 8.87 14.00
N LEU A 30 -10.17 9.58 14.22
CA LEU A 30 -8.88 9.23 13.61
C LEU A 30 -8.12 8.33 14.59
N VAL A 31 -7.67 7.19 14.10
CA VAL A 31 -6.84 6.25 14.85
C VAL A 31 -5.53 5.98 14.10
N LYS A 32 -4.50 5.53 14.81
CA LYS A 32 -3.26 5.09 14.16
C LYS A 32 -3.54 3.85 13.31
N LEU A 33 -3.01 3.81 12.10
CA LEU A 33 -3.16 2.66 11.21
C LEU A 33 -2.68 1.35 11.88
N ALA A 34 -1.57 1.40 12.62
CA ALA A 34 -1.06 0.26 13.39
C ALA A 34 -1.98 -0.25 14.50
N SER A 35 -3.05 0.47 14.86
CA SER A 35 -4.03 -0.02 15.84
C SER A 35 -5.11 -0.91 15.21
N VAL A 36 -5.26 -0.90 13.89
CA VAL A 36 -6.33 -1.61 13.16
C VAL A 36 -5.81 -2.57 12.09
N CYS A 37 -4.49 -2.62 11.90
CA CYS A 37 -3.84 -3.62 11.05
C CYS A 37 -2.41 -3.89 11.49
N ASP A 38 -1.92 -5.10 11.19
CA ASP A 38 -0.53 -5.49 11.37
C ASP A 38 0.27 -5.16 10.11
N LEU A 39 1.39 -4.47 10.28
CA LEU A 39 2.28 -4.09 9.18
C LEU A 39 3.45 -5.07 9.08
N ASN A 40 3.73 -5.58 7.88
CA ASN A 40 4.84 -6.48 7.59
C ASN A 40 4.85 -7.71 8.51
N THR A 41 3.74 -8.47 8.53
CA THR A 41 3.58 -9.68 9.33
C THR A 41 4.75 -10.64 9.15
N SER A 42 5.13 -11.29 10.26
CA SER A 42 6.24 -12.22 10.27
C SER A 42 5.86 -13.54 9.60
N LYS A 43 6.76 -14.11 8.81
CA LYS A 43 6.62 -15.46 8.27
C LYS A 43 6.76 -16.59 9.31
N THR A 44 6.94 -16.26 10.59
CA THR A 44 6.99 -17.27 11.67
C THR A 44 5.68 -18.03 11.83
N GLU A 45 4.55 -17.48 11.40
CA GLU A 45 3.25 -18.14 11.45
C GLU A 45 3.11 -19.31 10.45
N ILE A 46 4.01 -19.39 9.46
CA ILE A 46 4.05 -20.43 8.44
C ILE A 46 5.32 -21.28 8.49
N HIS A 47 6.06 -21.26 9.62
CA HIS A 47 7.36 -21.95 9.75
C HIS A 47 7.28 -23.48 9.61
N ASP A 48 6.13 -24.07 9.94
CA ASP A 48 5.89 -25.53 9.84
C ASP A 48 5.40 -25.97 8.44
N THR A 49 5.40 -25.06 7.45
CA THR A 49 4.98 -25.37 6.09
C THR A 49 5.97 -26.32 5.43
N PRO A 50 5.53 -27.44 4.81
CA PRO A 50 6.41 -28.35 4.06
C PRO A 50 7.14 -27.62 2.92
N ASP A 51 8.41 -27.97 2.72
CA ASP A 51 9.27 -27.35 1.70
C ASP A 51 8.75 -27.52 0.27
N ASP A 52 8.04 -28.61 -0.01
CA ASP A 52 7.47 -28.94 -1.31
C ASP A 52 6.06 -28.34 -1.54
N LEU A 53 5.45 -27.76 -0.51
CA LEU A 53 4.15 -27.09 -0.67
C LEU A 53 4.28 -25.93 -1.65
N LEU A 54 3.43 -25.90 -2.66
CA LEU A 54 3.40 -24.79 -3.62
C LEU A 54 2.79 -23.56 -2.97
N VAL A 55 3.42 -22.40 -3.18
CA VAL A 55 2.99 -21.08 -2.73
C VAL A 55 3.09 -20.07 -3.86
N SER A 56 2.27 -19.05 -3.84
CA SER A 56 2.30 -18.01 -4.87
C SER A 56 3.52 -17.09 -4.72
N PHE A 57 4.24 -16.85 -5.81
CA PHE A 57 5.30 -15.86 -5.88
C PHE A 57 4.89 -14.71 -6.81
N ILE A 58 4.99 -13.47 -6.29
CA ILE A 58 4.54 -12.24 -6.95
C ILE A 58 5.71 -11.26 -6.98
N ASP A 59 6.30 -11.06 -8.14
CA ASP A 59 7.33 -10.05 -8.33
C ASP A 59 6.71 -8.63 -8.45
N MET A 60 7.55 -7.59 -8.35
CA MET A 60 7.10 -6.20 -8.45
C MET A 60 6.50 -5.88 -9.82
N ALA A 61 6.94 -6.54 -10.89
CA ALA A 61 6.42 -6.34 -12.24
C ALA A 61 4.98 -6.86 -12.38
N SER A 62 4.64 -7.88 -11.61
CA SER A 62 3.32 -8.54 -11.62
C SER A 62 2.24 -7.80 -10.84
N VAL A 63 2.57 -6.70 -10.14
CA VAL A 63 1.59 -5.83 -9.47
C VAL A 63 1.30 -4.62 -10.35
N SER A 64 0.02 -4.39 -10.66
CA SER A 64 -0.41 -3.27 -11.50
C SER A 64 -0.40 -1.94 -10.73
N SER A 65 -0.51 -0.83 -11.45
CA SER A 65 -0.79 0.50 -10.88
C SER A 65 -2.30 0.73 -10.64
N GLU A 66 -3.13 -0.21 -11.07
CA GLU A 66 -4.60 -0.14 -10.97
C GLU A 66 -5.15 -0.95 -9.78
N GLY A 67 -4.26 -1.60 -9.00
CA GLY A 67 -4.62 -2.22 -7.74
C GLY A 67 -4.90 -3.72 -7.79
N PHE A 68 -4.37 -4.44 -8.77
CA PHE A 68 -4.53 -5.89 -8.90
C PHE A 68 -3.21 -6.60 -9.24
N ILE A 69 -3.21 -7.93 -9.04
CA ILE A 69 -2.10 -8.81 -9.40
C ILE A 69 -2.33 -9.35 -10.82
N GLU A 70 -1.46 -8.98 -11.75
CA GLU A 70 -1.56 -9.40 -13.16
C GLU A 70 -1.12 -10.85 -13.36
N ARG A 71 -0.13 -11.30 -12.59
CA ARG A 71 0.47 -12.64 -12.72
C ARG A 71 0.99 -13.16 -11.39
N LYS A 72 0.80 -14.45 -11.18
CA LYS A 72 1.39 -15.25 -10.08
C LYS A 72 2.15 -16.43 -10.67
N VAL A 73 3.21 -16.84 -10.00
CA VAL A 73 3.96 -18.05 -10.34
C VAL A 73 4.04 -18.91 -9.10
N ASP A 74 3.62 -20.17 -9.19
CA ASP A 74 3.72 -21.09 -8.07
C ASP A 74 5.16 -21.57 -7.93
N ARG A 75 5.66 -21.58 -6.69
CA ARG A 75 6.99 -22.07 -6.31
C ARG A 75 6.91 -22.93 -5.06
N PRO A 76 7.78 -23.94 -4.90
CA PRO A 76 7.93 -24.65 -3.64
C PRO A 76 8.27 -23.67 -2.49
N TYR A 77 7.65 -23.86 -1.33
CA TYR A 77 7.87 -23.03 -0.14
C TYR A 77 9.37 -22.94 0.23
N GLY A 78 10.09 -24.08 0.21
CA GLY A 78 11.52 -24.15 0.51
C GLY A 78 12.41 -23.26 -0.37
N GLU A 79 11.97 -22.94 -1.60
CA GLU A 79 12.72 -22.05 -2.49
C GLU A 79 12.57 -20.56 -2.12
N VAL A 80 11.47 -20.19 -1.47
CA VAL A 80 11.14 -18.78 -1.23
C VAL A 80 11.22 -18.38 0.25
N CYS A 81 11.02 -19.31 1.18
CA CYS A 81 10.96 -19.00 2.61
C CYS A 81 12.27 -18.46 3.19
N ASN A 82 13.43 -18.93 2.69
CA ASN A 82 14.76 -18.51 3.15
C ASN A 82 15.31 -17.30 2.37
N GLY A 83 14.61 -16.86 1.31
CA GLY A 83 14.95 -15.65 0.58
C GLY A 83 14.59 -14.37 1.36
N GLY A 84 15.14 -13.25 0.93
CA GLY A 84 14.80 -11.93 1.45
C GLY A 84 13.43 -11.41 0.97
N TYR A 85 12.53 -12.32 0.60
CA TYR A 85 11.20 -11.99 0.08
C TYR A 85 10.23 -11.59 1.19
N THR A 86 9.32 -10.70 0.87
CA THR A 86 8.21 -10.31 1.75
C THR A 86 7.14 -11.40 1.71
N TYR A 87 6.72 -11.85 2.90
CA TYR A 87 5.61 -12.75 3.10
C TYR A 87 4.29 -11.97 3.21
N PHE A 88 3.22 -12.55 2.70
CA PHE A 88 1.83 -12.11 2.89
C PHE A 88 0.88 -13.29 2.73
N ALA A 89 -0.28 -13.21 3.36
CA ALA A 89 -1.33 -14.22 3.27
C ALA A 89 -2.47 -13.77 2.36
N GLU A 90 -3.38 -14.70 2.09
CA GLU A 90 -4.65 -14.41 1.40
C GLU A 90 -5.38 -13.25 2.08
N GLY A 91 -5.82 -12.26 1.32
CA GLY A 91 -6.52 -11.09 1.81
C GLY A 91 -5.65 -9.95 2.36
N ASP A 92 -4.32 -10.12 2.46
CA ASP A 92 -3.43 -9.03 2.85
C ASP A 92 -3.36 -7.97 1.74
N PHE A 93 -3.25 -6.70 2.12
CA PHE A 93 -2.97 -5.62 1.20
C PHE A 93 -1.46 -5.43 1.06
N ILE A 94 -0.96 -5.44 -0.17
CA ILE A 94 0.46 -5.21 -0.50
C ILE A 94 0.63 -3.90 -1.25
N ILE A 95 1.65 -3.12 -0.91
CA ILE A 95 1.99 -1.85 -1.57
C ILE A 95 3.50 -1.75 -1.78
N ALA A 96 3.91 -1.27 -2.95
CA ALA A 96 5.32 -0.96 -3.19
C ALA A 96 5.81 0.15 -2.26
N LYS A 97 7.02 -0.01 -1.72
CA LYS A 97 7.65 1.02 -0.87
C LYS A 97 8.76 1.78 -1.57
N ILE A 98 9.27 1.28 -2.71
CA ILE A 98 10.44 1.82 -3.41
C ILE A 98 10.04 2.70 -4.61
N THR A 99 10.84 3.75 -4.87
CA THR A 99 10.83 4.56 -6.10
C THR A 99 11.18 3.70 -7.35
N PRO A 100 10.49 3.84 -8.49
CA PRO A 100 9.30 4.68 -8.75
C PRO A 100 7.97 3.92 -8.54
N CYS A 101 8.03 2.68 -8.08
CA CYS A 101 6.87 1.79 -8.02
C CYS A 101 5.76 2.33 -7.08
N MET A 102 6.15 2.92 -5.94
CA MET A 102 5.22 3.49 -5.00
C MET A 102 4.52 4.73 -5.58
N GLU A 103 5.28 5.63 -6.18
CA GLU A 103 4.74 6.85 -6.81
C GLU A 103 3.79 6.51 -7.97
N ASN A 104 4.07 5.40 -8.67
CA ASN A 104 3.21 4.87 -9.73
C ASN A 104 1.98 4.11 -9.19
N GLY A 105 1.83 3.98 -7.86
CA GLY A 105 0.65 3.38 -7.24
C GLY A 105 0.60 1.86 -7.31
N LYS A 106 1.74 1.17 -7.48
CA LYS A 106 1.76 -0.31 -7.49
C LYS A 106 1.35 -0.86 -6.13
N CYS A 107 0.16 -1.43 -6.07
CA CYS A 107 -0.43 -2.05 -4.89
C CYS A 107 -1.49 -3.06 -5.31
N ALA A 108 -1.85 -4.00 -4.44
CA ALA A 108 -2.95 -4.94 -4.68
C ALA A 108 -3.42 -5.56 -3.36
N ILE A 109 -4.62 -6.11 -3.36
CA ILE A 109 -5.04 -7.09 -2.37
C ILE A 109 -4.58 -8.46 -2.87
N ALA A 110 -3.93 -9.23 -2.01
CA ALA A 110 -3.43 -10.56 -2.32
C ALA A 110 -4.60 -11.55 -2.31
N GLU A 111 -5.14 -11.84 -3.49
CA GLU A 111 -6.31 -12.71 -3.67
C GLU A 111 -5.97 -13.91 -4.56
N GLY A 112 -6.61 -15.05 -4.26
CA GLY A 112 -6.45 -16.31 -4.99
C GLY A 112 -5.04 -16.88 -4.89
N LEU A 113 -4.39 -16.76 -3.75
CA LEU A 113 -3.07 -17.32 -3.51
C LEU A 113 -3.12 -18.84 -3.41
N THR A 114 -2.14 -19.51 -3.99
CA THR A 114 -1.97 -20.96 -3.87
C THR A 114 -1.70 -21.31 -2.41
N ASN A 115 -2.54 -22.16 -1.84
CA ASN A 115 -2.55 -22.50 -0.41
C ASN A 115 -2.64 -21.32 0.56
N GLY A 116 -3.15 -20.15 0.09
CA GLY A 116 -3.30 -18.95 0.91
C GLY A 116 -1.99 -18.26 1.28
N ILE A 117 -0.87 -18.67 0.70
CA ILE A 117 0.48 -18.20 1.05
C ILE A 117 1.09 -17.48 -0.15
N GLY A 118 1.58 -16.26 0.09
CA GLY A 118 2.27 -15.45 -0.90
C GLY A 118 3.65 -15.00 -0.45
N PHE A 119 4.58 -14.99 -1.38
CA PHE A 119 5.88 -14.34 -1.27
C PHE A 119 6.08 -13.38 -2.43
N GLY A 120 6.80 -12.31 -2.22
CA GLY A 120 7.06 -11.36 -3.28
C GLY A 120 8.26 -10.47 -3.03
N SER A 121 8.38 -9.43 -3.85
CA SER A 121 9.50 -8.50 -3.75
C SER A 121 9.71 -8.02 -2.30
N SER A 122 10.99 -7.97 -1.87
CA SER A 122 11.37 -7.35 -0.59
C SER A 122 11.01 -5.86 -0.52
N GLU A 123 10.62 -5.27 -1.63
CA GLU A 123 10.21 -3.87 -1.74
C GLU A 123 8.71 -3.64 -1.58
N PHE A 124 7.97 -4.61 -1.04
CA PHE A 124 6.61 -4.42 -0.56
C PHE A 124 6.55 -4.10 0.93
N HIS A 125 5.56 -3.29 1.32
CA HIS A 125 4.92 -3.34 2.62
C HIS A 125 3.65 -4.17 2.52
N THR A 126 3.31 -4.86 3.61
CA THR A 126 2.10 -5.68 3.72
C THR A 126 1.25 -5.20 4.89
N PHE A 127 -0.07 -5.26 4.74
CA PHE A 127 -1.02 -4.86 5.76
C PHE A 127 -2.05 -5.96 5.93
N ARG A 128 -2.10 -6.54 7.13
CA ARG A 128 -3.13 -7.48 7.55
C ARG A 128 -4.14 -6.76 8.40
N CYS A 129 -5.32 -6.54 7.87
CA CYS A 129 -6.39 -5.83 8.53
C CYS A 129 -7.01 -6.66 9.66
N HIS A 130 -7.32 -6.01 10.80
CA HIS A 130 -8.16 -6.59 11.84
C HIS A 130 -9.62 -6.52 11.36
N ALA A 131 -10.16 -7.63 10.87
CA ALA A 131 -11.41 -7.69 10.12
C ALA A 131 -12.66 -7.17 10.90
N SER A 132 -12.60 -7.15 12.24
CA SER A 132 -13.64 -6.55 13.08
C SER A 132 -13.63 -5.02 13.09
N GLU A 133 -12.54 -4.38 12.63
CA GLU A 133 -12.31 -2.94 12.72
C GLU A 133 -12.22 -2.28 11.35
N ILE A 134 -11.47 -2.89 10.42
CA ILE A 134 -11.25 -2.32 9.09
C ILE A 134 -11.28 -3.39 8.00
N LEU A 135 -12.00 -3.12 6.91
CA LEU A 135 -12.02 -3.96 5.73
C LEU A 135 -10.80 -3.69 4.85
N THR A 136 -10.13 -4.74 4.38
CA THR A 136 -8.93 -4.60 3.52
C THR A 136 -9.21 -3.75 2.28
N LYS A 137 -10.37 -3.91 1.65
CA LYS A 137 -10.77 -3.11 0.48
C LYS A 137 -10.95 -1.63 0.83
N PHE A 138 -11.46 -1.32 2.03
CA PHE A 138 -11.56 0.07 2.50
C PHE A 138 -10.17 0.67 2.73
N LEU A 139 -9.26 -0.07 3.36
CA LEU A 139 -7.87 0.36 3.54
C LEU A 139 -7.18 0.58 2.19
N PHE A 140 -7.36 -0.34 1.24
CA PHE A 140 -6.85 -0.19 -0.13
C PHE A 140 -7.32 1.13 -0.77
N LEU A 141 -8.64 1.42 -0.75
CA LEU A 141 -9.19 2.65 -1.29
C LEU A 141 -8.61 3.89 -0.61
N LEU A 142 -8.40 3.83 0.71
CA LEU A 142 -7.85 4.93 1.49
C LEU A 142 -6.38 5.19 1.15
N LEU A 143 -5.53 4.16 1.18
CA LEU A 143 -4.09 4.31 0.96
C LEU A 143 -3.73 4.56 -0.51
N ASN A 144 -4.60 4.17 -1.45
CA ASN A 144 -4.38 4.41 -2.87
C ASN A 144 -4.78 5.83 -3.33
N GLN A 145 -5.31 6.68 -2.44
CA GLN A 145 -5.60 8.07 -2.77
C GLN A 145 -4.33 8.84 -3.14
N THR A 146 -4.43 9.69 -4.17
CA THR A 146 -3.29 10.50 -4.65
C THR A 146 -2.68 11.37 -3.54
N THR A 147 -3.50 11.90 -2.62
CA THR A 147 -3.05 12.69 -1.48
C THR A 147 -2.23 11.88 -0.49
N VAL A 148 -2.61 10.62 -0.23
CA VAL A 148 -1.87 9.69 0.64
C VAL A 148 -0.56 9.27 -0.03
N ARG A 149 -0.60 8.90 -1.32
CA ARG A 149 0.61 8.58 -2.08
C ARG A 149 1.61 9.73 -2.12
N LYS A 150 1.12 10.96 -2.30
CA LYS A 150 1.99 12.15 -2.25
C LYS A 150 2.63 12.35 -0.88
N ALA A 151 1.87 12.17 0.20
CA ALA A 151 2.41 12.25 1.56
C ALA A 151 3.46 11.14 1.81
N ALA A 152 3.23 9.92 1.29
CA ALA A 152 4.20 8.83 1.36
C ALA A 152 5.48 9.14 0.57
N GLU A 153 5.36 9.69 -0.65
CA GLU A 153 6.50 10.16 -1.46
C GLU A 153 7.33 11.21 -0.72
N ASP A 154 6.67 12.18 -0.07
CA ASP A 154 7.34 13.24 0.71
C ASP A 154 8.06 12.68 1.96
N ALA A 155 7.59 11.55 2.49
CA ALA A 155 8.18 10.85 3.63
C ALA A 155 9.33 9.90 3.26
N MET A 156 9.52 9.62 1.96
CA MET A 156 10.57 8.71 1.50
C MET A 156 11.97 9.10 1.94
N THR A 157 12.76 8.11 2.33
CA THR A 157 14.17 8.23 2.70
C THR A 157 15.07 7.39 1.79
N GLY A 158 16.36 7.72 1.72
CA GLY A 158 17.34 7.01 0.90
C GLY A 158 17.96 7.88 -0.19
N ALA A 159 18.90 7.30 -0.94
CA ALA A 159 19.56 7.98 -2.05
C ALA A 159 18.62 8.16 -3.26
N SER A 160 18.93 9.14 -4.13
CA SER A 160 18.17 9.38 -5.35
C SER A 160 18.04 8.09 -6.18
N GLY A 161 16.83 7.80 -6.62
CA GLY A 161 16.51 6.58 -7.39
C GLY A 161 16.30 5.30 -6.56
N HIS A 162 16.62 5.35 -5.25
CA HIS A 162 16.46 4.21 -4.33
C HIS A 162 15.78 4.62 -3.01
N ARG A 163 14.87 5.60 -3.08
CA ARG A 163 14.11 6.03 -1.90
C ARG A 163 13.03 5.01 -1.57
N ARG A 164 12.71 4.92 -0.28
CA ARG A 164 11.67 4.01 0.25
C ARG A 164 10.82 4.73 1.27
N VAL A 165 9.54 4.42 1.28
CA VAL A 165 8.62 4.83 2.36
C VAL A 165 8.98 3.99 3.60
N PRO A 166 9.36 4.61 4.73
CA PRO A 166 9.59 3.87 5.97
C PRO A 166 8.28 3.30 6.54
N ALA A 167 8.33 2.12 7.17
CA ALA A 167 7.18 1.50 7.81
C ALA A 167 6.51 2.44 8.83
N ALA A 168 7.33 3.16 9.61
CA ALA A 168 6.86 4.14 10.60
C ALA A 168 5.93 5.23 10.03
N PHE A 169 6.04 5.57 8.72
CA PHE A 169 5.11 6.49 8.09
C PHE A 169 3.69 5.96 8.12
N TYR A 170 3.50 4.68 7.78
CA TYR A 170 2.18 4.06 7.81
C TYR A 170 1.73 3.72 9.24
N GLU A 171 2.63 3.24 10.09
CA GLU A 171 2.31 2.90 11.49
C GLU A 171 1.75 4.09 12.27
N GLU A 172 2.33 5.28 12.06
CA GLU A 172 1.93 6.52 12.74
C GLU A 172 0.82 7.29 12.01
N MET A 173 0.44 6.85 10.79
CA MET A 173 -0.59 7.53 10.01
C MET A 173 -1.93 7.48 10.75
N LEU A 174 -2.56 8.66 10.89
CA LEU A 174 -3.91 8.77 11.42
C LEU A 174 -4.93 8.61 10.29
N ILE A 175 -5.78 7.59 10.41
CA ILE A 175 -6.81 7.25 9.43
C ILE A 175 -8.22 7.29 10.05
N PRO A 176 -9.26 7.66 9.30
CA PRO A 176 -10.63 7.51 9.75
C PRO A 176 -11.07 6.04 9.69
N VAL A 177 -11.67 5.56 10.76
CA VAL A 177 -12.23 4.20 10.81
C VAL A 177 -13.73 4.31 11.13
N PRO A 178 -14.58 4.43 10.09
CA PRO A 178 -16.03 4.37 10.27
C PRO A 178 -16.48 2.95 10.62
N PRO A 179 -17.71 2.78 11.15
CA PRO A 179 -18.29 1.45 11.36
C PRO A 179 -18.27 0.59 10.09
N ILE A 180 -18.08 -0.72 10.22
CA ILE A 180 -17.98 -1.68 9.11
C ILE A 180 -19.09 -1.50 8.03
N PRO A 181 -20.38 -1.31 8.39
CA PRO A 181 -21.41 -1.09 7.37
C PRO A 181 -21.16 0.17 6.52
N VAL A 182 -20.58 1.21 7.11
CA VAL A 182 -20.24 2.44 6.36
C VAL A 182 -19.03 2.22 5.47
N GLN A 183 -18.03 1.44 5.93
CA GLN A 183 -16.90 1.05 5.09
C GLN A 183 -17.38 0.27 3.88
N GLN A 184 -18.29 -0.70 4.07
CA GLN A 184 -18.87 -1.49 2.99
C GLN A 184 -19.63 -0.60 2.00
N GLN A 185 -20.45 0.35 2.50
CA GLN A 185 -21.12 1.30 1.63
C GLN A 185 -20.14 2.11 0.75
N VAL A 186 -19.04 2.57 1.31
CA VAL A 186 -18.00 3.29 0.54
C VAL A 186 -17.38 2.38 -0.52
N ILE A 187 -17.09 1.13 -0.18
CA ILE A 187 -16.56 0.14 -1.13
C ILE A 187 -17.53 -0.06 -2.28
N ASP A 188 -18.81 -0.27 -1.99
CA ASP A 188 -19.86 -0.53 -2.99
C ASP A 188 -20.09 0.68 -3.91
N GLU A 189 -20.07 1.90 -3.35
CA GLU A 189 -20.17 3.15 -4.12
C GLU A 189 -18.96 3.33 -5.06
N CYS A 190 -17.74 3.07 -4.59
CA CYS A 190 -16.54 3.13 -5.43
C CYS A 190 -16.58 2.09 -6.56
N ALA A 191 -16.95 0.84 -6.24
CA ALA A 191 -17.07 -0.22 -7.25
C ALA A 191 -18.09 0.14 -8.36
N LYS A 192 -19.22 0.72 -7.99
CA LYS A 192 -20.23 1.18 -8.95
C LYS A 192 -19.69 2.29 -9.87
N ILE A 193 -18.95 3.24 -9.32
CA ILE A 193 -18.31 4.31 -10.11
C ILE A 193 -17.28 3.73 -11.08
N ASP A 194 -16.47 2.76 -10.64
CA ASP A 194 -15.49 2.09 -11.49
C ASP A 194 -16.17 1.32 -12.63
N GLU A 195 -17.29 0.62 -12.37
CA GLU A 195 -18.09 -0.06 -13.40
C GLU A 195 -18.64 0.93 -14.44
N GLU A 196 -19.24 2.04 -14.00
CA GLU A 196 -19.77 3.09 -14.86
C GLU A 196 -18.67 3.74 -15.72
N TYR A 197 -17.52 4.00 -15.12
CA TYR A 197 -16.34 4.54 -15.82
C TYR A 197 -15.85 3.58 -16.90
N ASN A 198 -15.68 2.30 -16.58
CA ASN A 198 -15.20 1.29 -17.51
C ASN A 198 -16.19 1.07 -18.67
N ALA A 199 -17.49 1.03 -18.41
CA ALA A 199 -18.54 0.94 -19.43
C ALA A 199 -18.49 2.13 -20.40
N THR A 200 -18.31 3.34 -19.86
CA THR A 200 -18.18 4.56 -20.66
C THR A 200 -16.91 4.56 -21.52
N ARG A 201 -15.78 4.15 -20.93
CA ARG A 201 -14.50 4.04 -21.64
C ARG A 201 -14.59 3.06 -22.82
N MET A 202 -15.15 1.87 -22.59
CA MET A 202 -15.35 0.86 -23.64
C MET A 202 -16.24 1.39 -24.77
N SER A 203 -17.30 2.12 -24.45
CA SER A 203 -18.16 2.74 -25.46
C SER A 203 -17.39 3.75 -26.32
N ILE A 204 -16.57 4.60 -25.71
CA ILE A 204 -15.74 5.58 -26.43
C ILE A 204 -14.74 4.88 -27.35
N GLU A 205 -14.11 3.80 -26.89
CA GLU A 205 -13.14 3.03 -27.72
C GLU A 205 -13.83 2.39 -28.94
N THR A 206 -15.05 1.88 -28.77
CA THR A 206 -15.86 1.31 -29.87
C THR A 206 -16.23 2.37 -30.92
N TYR A 207 -16.51 3.61 -30.51
CA TYR A 207 -16.81 4.69 -31.48
C TYR A 207 -15.57 5.25 -32.21
N ARG A 208 -14.36 4.92 -31.77
CA ARG A 208 -13.10 5.36 -32.42
C ARG A 208 -12.58 4.38 -33.47
N GLN A 209 -13.14 3.17 -33.55
CA GLN A 209 -12.86 2.16 -34.58
C GLN A 209 -13.76 2.36 -35.80
#